data_bc52000325bd96cdffb11f3026c641fc
#
_entry.id   bc52000325bd96cdffb11f3026c641fc
#
_cell.length_a   1.000
_cell.length_b   1.000
_cell.length_c   1.000
_cell.angle_alpha   90.00
_cell.angle_beta   90.00
_cell.angle_gamma   90.00
#
_symmetry.space_group_name_H-M   'P 1'
#
loop_
_entity.id
_entity.type
_entity.pdbx_description
1 polymer ?
#
loop_
_entity_poly.entity_id
_entity_poly.type
_entity_poly.pdbx_seq_one_letter_code
_entity_poly.pdbx_strand_id
1 'polypeptide(L)'
;MDVDPLEASNTAEESGGGRLSAAVAITVALLATFLGLCNIKDDNIKQAMEQAQNERLDHWNFYQARNIREEVMTATAVQMRAAAAAAPSALQDAYRDVAVKYEQLAADQAKKKEDLRLQALDDQKVYDALNYRDDQFDICDALLALAISLLAVTALTHKRWLYYVALVPTAGGILMGLAGLLGWHVHPEMLAKLLT
;
A
#
# COMPACT_ATOMS: atom_id res chain seq x y z
N MET A 1 -56.66 36.19 19.85
CA MET A 1 -55.86 35.29 19.02
C MET A 1 -55.15 34.40 20.02
N ASP A 2 -55.85 33.31 20.43
CA ASP A 2 -55.22 32.29 21.30
C ASP A 2 -54.26 31.43 20.49
N VAL A 3 -52.99 31.56 20.79
CA VAL A 3 -51.97 30.67 20.22
C VAL A 3 -51.98 29.42 21.09
N ASP A 4 -52.45 28.30 20.54
CA ASP A 4 -52.43 27.00 21.22
C ASP A 4 -51.00 26.62 21.53
N PRO A 5 -50.61 26.49 22.83
CA PRO A 5 -49.24 26.13 23.21
C PRO A 5 -48.80 24.74 22.71
N LEU A 6 -49.76 23.86 22.35
CA LEU A 6 -49.48 22.57 21.75
C LEU A 6 -49.10 22.69 20.26
N GLU A 7 -49.72 23.58 19.49
CA GLU A 7 -49.30 23.86 18.09
C GLU A 7 -47.93 24.54 18.04
N ALA A 8 -47.66 25.46 18.97
CA ALA A 8 -46.33 26.08 19.07
C ALA A 8 -45.21 25.09 19.44
N SER A 9 -45.51 24.09 20.27
CA SER A 9 -44.53 23.05 20.62
C SER A 9 -44.29 22.07 19.46
N ASN A 10 -45.34 21.68 18.73
CA ASN A 10 -45.22 20.79 17.56
C ASN A 10 -44.45 21.44 16.41
N THR A 11 -44.73 22.74 16.12
CA THR A 11 -43.97 23.49 15.10
C THR A 11 -42.51 23.73 15.50
N ALA A 12 -42.19 23.84 16.79
CA ALA A 12 -40.81 23.93 17.27
C ALA A 12 -40.09 22.58 17.18
N GLU A 13 -40.78 21.46 17.47
CA GLU A 13 -40.21 20.10 17.29
C GLU A 13 -40.01 19.75 15.82
N GLU A 14 -40.96 20.02 14.93
CA GLU A 14 -40.81 19.83 13.48
C GLU A 14 -39.71 20.70 12.90
N SER A 15 -39.56 21.95 13.31
CA SER A 15 -38.48 22.83 12.83
C SER A 15 -37.11 22.39 13.34
N GLY A 16 -37.01 21.83 14.55
CA GLY A 16 -35.78 21.30 15.13
C GLY A 16 -35.34 19.98 14.49
N GLY A 17 -36.29 19.10 14.18
CA GLY A 17 -36.07 17.85 13.47
C GLY A 17 -35.64 18.08 12.01
N GLY A 18 -36.29 18.98 11.31
CA GLY A 18 -35.97 19.30 9.92
C GLY A 18 -34.55 19.88 9.73
N ARG A 19 -34.12 20.77 10.62
CA ARG A 19 -32.75 21.32 10.60
C ARG A 19 -31.68 20.27 10.88
N LEU A 20 -31.90 19.37 11.85
CA LEU A 20 -30.97 18.28 12.15
C LEU A 20 -30.87 17.30 10.98
N SER A 21 -32.00 16.90 10.41
CA SER A 21 -32.04 15.99 9.26
C SER A 21 -31.33 16.60 8.04
N ALA A 22 -31.52 17.90 7.79
CA ALA A 22 -30.81 18.60 6.72
C ALA A 22 -29.29 18.64 6.98
N ALA A 23 -28.86 18.93 8.22
CA ALA A 23 -27.44 18.93 8.58
C ALA A 23 -26.82 17.54 8.41
N VAL A 24 -27.50 16.48 8.85
CA VAL A 24 -27.06 15.09 8.66
C VAL A 24 -26.92 14.75 7.18
N ALA A 25 -27.95 15.06 6.37
CA ALA A 25 -27.94 14.77 4.94
C ALA A 25 -26.78 15.46 4.21
N ILE A 26 -26.54 16.74 4.51
CA ILE A 26 -25.42 17.51 3.94
C ILE A 26 -24.09 16.89 4.37
N THR A 27 -23.94 16.56 5.66
CA THR A 27 -22.71 15.96 6.17
C THR A 27 -22.43 14.62 5.48
N VAL A 28 -23.43 13.73 5.39
CA VAL A 28 -23.29 12.43 4.71
C VAL A 28 -22.90 12.61 3.24
N ALA A 29 -23.55 13.56 2.53
CA ALA A 29 -23.22 13.82 1.13
C ALA A 29 -21.77 14.28 0.94
N LEU A 30 -21.29 15.18 1.81
CA LEU A 30 -19.88 15.64 1.79
C LEU A 30 -18.91 14.52 2.12
N LEU A 31 -19.20 13.70 3.14
CA LEU A 31 -18.37 12.57 3.51
C LEU A 31 -18.33 11.51 2.42
N ALA A 32 -19.45 11.17 1.81
CA ALA A 32 -19.49 10.22 0.70
C ALA A 32 -18.68 10.71 -0.51
N THR A 33 -18.75 12.00 -0.82
CA THR A 33 -17.94 12.59 -1.90
C THR A 33 -16.44 12.54 -1.56
N PHE A 34 -16.06 12.91 -0.34
CA PHE A 34 -14.66 12.85 0.11
C PHE A 34 -14.13 11.42 0.11
N LEU A 35 -14.91 10.47 0.62
CA LEU A 35 -14.60 9.05 0.61
C LEU A 35 -14.37 8.52 -0.81
N GLY A 36 -15.27 8.89 -1.75
CA GLY A 36 -15.09 8.51 -3.16
C GLY A 36 -13.78 9.02 -3.78
N LEU A 37 -13.33 10.23 -3.40
CA LEU A 37 -12.03 10.76 -3.83
C LEU A 37 -10.86 9.98 -3.19
N CYS A 38 -10.97 9.64 -1.91
CA CYS A 38 -9.97 8.82 -1.22
C CYS A 38 -9.86 7.44 -1.86
N ASN A 39 -10.97 6.77 -2.15
CA ASN A 39 -10.99 5.43 -2.75
C ASN A 39 -10.35 5.41 -4.14
N ILE A 40 -10.58 6.42 -4.99
CA ILE A 40 -9.91 6.52 -6.30
C ILE A 40 -8.38 6.59 -6.11
N LYS A 41 -7.92 7.34 -5.12
CA LYS A 41 -6.47 7.47 -4.86
C LYS A 41 -5.88 6.20 -4.25
N ASP A 42 -6.61 5.56 -3.38
CA ASP A 42 -6.29 4.29 -2.74
C ASP A 42 -6.15 3.16 -3.78
N ASP A 43 -7.12 3.01 -4.68
CA ASP A 43 -7.07 2.06 -5.79
C ASP A 43 -5.81 2.22 -6.65
N ASN A 44 -5.40 3.48 -6.94
CA ASN A 44 -4.18 3.76 -7.68
C ASN A 44 -2.91 3.36 -6.88
N ILE A 45 -2.94 3.50 -5.55
CA ILE A 45 -1.84 3.08 -4.67
C ILE A 45 -1.75 1.55 -4.64
N LYS A 46 -2.88 0.85 -4.49
CA LYS A 46 -2.95 -0.62 -4.52
C LYS A 46 -2.41 -1.18 -5.84
N GLN A 47 -2.77 -0.57 -6.98
CA GLN A 47 -2.19 -0.95 -8.28
C GLN A 47 -0.67 -0.74 -8.34
N ALA A 48 -0.17 0.38 -7.79
CA ALA A 48 1.28 0.64 -7.75
C ALA A 48 2.01 -0.33 -6.80
N MET A 49 1.37 -0.74 -5.69
CA MET A 49 1.90 -1.77 -4.77
C MET A 49 2.00 -3.13 -5.47
N GLU A 50 0.94 -3.54 -6.19
CA GLU A 50 0.94 -4.77 -6.98
C GLU A 50 2.05 -4.76 -8.03
N GLN A 51 2.25 -3.63 -8.71
CA GLN A 51 3.34 -3.47 -9.67
C GLN A 51 4.70 -3.63 -9.00
N ALA A 52 4.97 -2.90 -7.92
CA ALA A 52 6.24 -3.00 -7.18
C ALA A 52 6.50 -4.43 -6.66
N GLN A 53 5.46 -5.12 -6.20
CA GLN A 53 5.56 -6.52 -5.79
C GLN A 53 5.91 -7.46 -6.96
N ASN A 54 5.29 -7.26 -8.12
CA ASN A 54 5.57 -8.07 -9.31
C ASN A 54 7.00 -7.81 -9.81
N GLU A 55 7.44 -6.55 -9.89
CA GLU A 55 8.81 -6.19 -10.27
C GLU A 55 9.84 -6.81 -9.31
N ARG A 56 9.58 -6.77 -8.00
CA ARG A 56 10.42 -7.43 -6.99
C ARG A 56 10.53 -8.93 -7.22
N LEU A 57 9.40 -9.60 -7.49
CA LEU A 57 9.39 -11.05 -7.77
C LEU A 57 10.16 -11.37 -9.04
N ASP A 58 10.03 -10.58 -10.09
CA ASP A 58 10.77 -10.75 -11.34
C ASP A 58 12.27 -10.55 -11.14
N HIS A 59 12.69 -9.53 -10.40
CA HIS A 59 14.11 -9.32 -10.09
C HIS A 59 14.69 -10.48 -9.26
N TRP A 60 13.93 -11.03 -8.29
CA TRP A 60 14.37 -12.21 -7.56
C TRP A 60 14.44 -13.47 -8.44
N ASN A 61 13.52 -13.67 -9.37
CA ASN A 61 13.55 -14.77 -10.32
C ASN A 61 14.78 -14.66 -11.25
N PHE A 62 15.04 -13.46 -11.76
CA PHE A 62 16.25 -13.22 -12.56
C PHE A 62 17.53 -13.36 -11.75
N TYR A 63 17.55 -12.94 -10.49
CA TYR A 63 18.64 -13.18 -9.56
C TYR A 63 18.95 -14.68 -9.45
N GLN A 64 17.93 -15.51 -9.20
CA GLN A 64 18.11 -16.97 -9.12
C GLN A 64 18.63 -17.56 -10.42
N ALA A 65 18.09 -17.13 -11.56
CA ALA A 65 18.56 -17.58 -12.86
C ALA A 65 20.03 -17.20 -13.11
N ARG A 66 20.47 -16.01 -12.68
CA ARG A 66 21.88 -15.58 -12.76
C ARG A 66 22.76 -16.37 -11.80
N ASN A 67 22.28 -16.67 -10.60
CA ASN A 67 23.00 -17.49 -9.63
C ASN A 67 23.28 -18.89 -10.21
N ILE A 68 22.28 -19.55 -10.77
CA ILE A 68 22.47 -20.87 -11.39
C ILE A 68 23.49 -20.80 -12.54
N ARG A 69 23.42 -19.77 -13.39
CA ARG A 69 24.40 -19.59 -14.49
C ARG A 69 25.81 -19.38 -13.97
N GLU A 70 25.99 -18.58 -12.92
CA GLU A 70 27.28 -18.37 -12.27
C GLU A 70 27.86 -19.70 -11.74
N GLU A 71 27.04 -20.47 -11.03
CA GLU A 71 27.47 -21.79 -10.49
C GLU A 71 27.86 -22.77 -11.59
N VAL A 72 27.05 -22.85 -12.67
CA VAL A 72 27.37 -23.71 -13.83
C VAL A 72 28.67 -23.28 -14.50
N MET A 73 28.89 -21.97 -14.70
CA MET A 73 30.13 -21.47 -15.32
C MET A 73 31.34 -21.70 -14.42
N THR A 74 31.21 -21.53 -13.11
CA THR A 74 32.24 -21.80 -12.14
C THR A 74 32.58 -23.28 -12.12
N ALA A 75 31.60 -24.17 -12.08
CA ALA A 75 31.82 -25.62 -12.14
C ALA A 75 32.50 -26.02 -13.44
N THR A 76 32.11 -25.43 -14.58
CA THR A 76 32.74 -25.70 -15.88
C THR A 76 34.20 -25.23 -15.90
N ALA A 77 34.51 -24.07 -15.32
CA ALA A 77 35.88 -23.57 -15.22
C ALA A 77 36.76 -24.52 -14.39
N VAL A 78 36.23 -25.02 -13.26
CA VAL A 78 36.92 -26.01 -12.43
C VAL A 78 37.17 -27.32 -13.20
N GLN A 79 36.17 -27.82 -13.95
CA GLN A 79 36.34 -29.02 -14.78
C GLN A 79 37.38 -28.82 -15.86
N MET A 80 37.42 -27.65 -16.54
CA MET A 80 38.45 -27.37 -17.56
C MET A 80 39.86 -27.28 -16.97
N ARG A 81 40.01 -26.73 -15.77
CA ARG A 81 41.29 -26.71 -15.05
C ARG A 81 41.76 -28.13 -14.69
N ALA A 82 40.85 -28.97 -14.22
CA ALA A 82 41.17 -30.38 -13.94
C ALA A 82 41.55 -31.15 -15.22
N ALA A 83 40.84 -30.91 -16.31
CA ALA A 83 41.15 -31.48 -17.61
C ALA A 83 42.53 -31.01 -18.13
N ALA A 84 42.87 -29.73 -17.96
CA ALA A 84 44.18 -29.19 -18.31
C ALA A 84 45.33 -29.91 -17.56
N ALA A 85 45.11 -30.23 -16.28
CA ALA A 85 46.13 -30.91 -15.47
C ALA A 85 46.37 -32.36 -15.93
N ALA A 86 45.34 -33.02 -16.49
CA ALA A 86 45.44 -34.41 -16.96
C ALA A 86 45.78 -34.53 -18.47
N ALA A 87 45.74 -33.44 -19.24
CA ALA A 87 45.90 -33.44 -20.68
C ALA A 87 47.37 -33.51 -21.11
N PRO A 88 47.65 -34.03 -22.32
CA PRO A 88 48.97 -33.88 -22.96
C PRO A 88 49.39 -32.42 -23.09
N SER A 89 50.67 -32.11 -23.02
CA SER A 89 51.22 -30.75 -23.00
C SER A 89 50.69 -29.86 -24.15
N ALA A 90 50.48 -30.43 -25.33
CA ALA A 90 49.98 -29.73 -26.50
C ALA A 90 48.54 -29.21 -26.36
N LEU A 91 47.73 -29.75 -25.42
CA LEU A 91 46.33 -29.38 -25.20
C LEU A 91 46.11 -28.60 -23.89
N GLN A 92 47.10 -28.53 -23.00
CA GLN A 92 46.95 -27.88 -21.68
C GLN A 92 46.55 -26.41 -21.78
N ASP A 93 47.18 -25.66 -22.67
CA ASP A 93 46.91 -24.23 -22.81
C ASP A 93 45.52 -24.00 -23.38
N ALA A 94 45.03 -24.79 -24.32
CA ALA A 94 43.67 -24.70 -24.84
C ALA A 94 42.62 -24.91 -23.72
N TYR A 95 42.83 -25.88 -22.82
CA TYR A 95 41.93 -26.09 -21.68
C TYR A 95 42.01 -24.96 -20.65
N ARG A 96 43.20 -24.39 -20.41
CA ARG A 96 43.38 -23.22 -19.54
C ARG A 96 42.68 -21.98 -20.07
N ASP A 97 42.79 -21.72 -21.36
CA ASP A 97 42.11 -20.56 -22.02
C ASP A 97 40.59 -20.67 -21.90
N VAL A 98 40.06 -21.89 -22.09
CA VAL A 98 38.63 -22.14 -21.90
C VAL A 98 38.25 -21.92 -20.43
N ALA A 99 39.03 -22.39 -19.46
CA ALA A 99 38.77 -22.19 -18.04
C ALA A 99 38.71 -20.69 -17.68
N VAL A 100 39.70 -19.90 -18.15
CA VAL A 100 39.72 -18.43 -17.94
C VAL A 100 38.48 -17.73 -18.54
N LYS A 101 38.07 -18.18 -19.73
CA LYS A 101 36.85 -17.63 -20.35
C LYS A 101 35.61 -17.90 -19.50
N TYR A 102 35.44 -19.10 -18.95
CA TYR A 102 34.31 -19.43 -18.07
C TYR A 102 34.38 -18.70 -16.73
N GLU A 103 35.54 -18.44 -16.17
CA GLU A 103 35.72 -17.59 -14.98
C GLU A 103 35.28 -16.15 -15.23
N GLN A 104 35.63 -15.59 -16.39
CA GLN A 104 35.18 -14.26 -16.77
C GLN A 104 33.65 -14.19 -16.95
N LEU A 105 33.05 -15.21 -17.55
CA LEU A 105 31.62 -15.31 -17.69
C LEU A 105 30.94 -15.48 -16.33
N ALA A 106 31.49 -16.24 -15.40
CA ALA A 106 30.97 -16.35 -14.04
C ALA A 106 31.02 -15.02 -13.30
N ALA A 107 32.13 -14.27 -13.41
CA ALA A 107 32.26 -12.95 -12.81
C ALA A 107 31.23 -11.92 -13.39
N ASP A 108 30.94 -11.99 -14.69
CA ASP A 108 29.89 -11.19 -15.32
C ASP A 108 28.50 -11.54 -14.76
N GLN A 109 28.21 -12.83 -14.58
CA GLN A 109 26.94 -13.26 -13.96
C GLN A 109 26.85 -12.83 -12.49
N ALA A 110 27.91 -12.92 -11.72
CA ALA A 110 27.98 -12.46 -10.33
C ALA A 110 27.63 -10.96 -10.22
N LYS A 111 28.20 -10.13 -11.10
CA LYS A 111 27.88 -8.70 -11.14
C LYS A 111 26.41 -8.43 -11.47
N LYS A 112 25.92 -9.05 -12.54
CA LYS A 112 24.50 -8.90 -12.97
C LYS A 112 23.52 -9.41 -11.91
N LYS A 113 23.89 -10.44 -11.17
CA LYS A 113 23.13 -10.97 -10.03
C LYS A 113 23.01 -9.93 -8.90
N GLU A 114 24.13 -9.27 -8.56
CA GLU A 114 24.13 -8.26 -7.50
C GLU A 114 23.30 -7.04 -7.87
N ASP A 115 23.34 -6.59 -9.14
CA ASP A 115 22.50 -5.50 -9.64
C ASP A 115 21.00 -5.83 -9.47
N LEU A 116 20.58 -7.06 -9.79
CA LEU A 116 19.20 -7.54 -9.62
C LEU A 116 18.79 -7.61 -8.14
N ARG A 117 19.71 -8.03 -7.26
CA ARG A 117 19.46 -8.01 -5.82
C ARG A 117 19.17 -6.60 -5.31
N LEU A 118 19.93 -5.61 -5.76
CA LEU A 118 19.76 -4.23 -5.37
C LEU A 118 18.42 -3.67 -5.90
N GLN A 119 18.05 -4.01 -7.14
CA GLN A 119 16.75 -3.65 -7.70
C GLN A 119 15.58 -4.24 -6.89
N ALA A 120 15.62 -5.53 -6.58
CA ALA A 120 14.59 -6.18 -5.76
C ALA A 120 14.44 -5.57 -4.36
N LEU A 121 15.55 -5.11 -3.76
CA LEU A 121 15.53 -4.41 -2.48
C LEU A 121 14.97 -2.97 -2.59
N ASP A 122 15.14 -2.34 -3.74
CA ASP A 122 14.57 -1.01 -3.99
C ASP A 122 13.07 -1.08 -4.24
N ASP A 123 12.62 -2.08 -5.01
CA ASP A 123 11.18 -2.36 -5.19
C ASP A 123 10.49 -2.63 -3.84
N GLN A 124 11.16 -3.32 -2.90
CA GLN A 124 10.65 -3.51 -1.55
C GLN A 124 10.43 -2.19 -0.82
N LYS A 125 11.37 -1.24 -0.93
CA LYS A 125 11.20 0.08 -0.31
C LYS A 125 10.06 0.87 -0.92
N VAL A 126 9.89 0.77 -2.24
CA VAL A 126 8.76 1.40 -2.95
C VAL A 126 7.45 0.81 -2.44
N TYR A 127 7.36 -0.51 -2.34
CA TYR A 127 6.20 -1.19 -1.77
C TYR A 127 5.90 -0.72 -0.35
N ASP A 128 6.89 -0.71 0.54
CA ASP A 128 6.72 -0.31 1.96
C ASP A 128 6.25 1.14 2.09
N ALA A 129 6.75 2.04 1.23
CA ALA A 129 6.35 3.44 1.20
C ALA A 129 4.90 3.63 0.72
N LEU A 130 4.46 2.82 -0.23
CA LEU A 130 3.08 2.82 -0.73
C LEU A 130 2.14 2.20 0.32
N ASN A 131 2.51 1.08 0.93
CA ASN A 131 1.75 0.41 1.97
C ASN A 131 1.46 1.34 3.17
N TYR A 132 2.45 2.16 3.55
CA TYR A 132 2.24 3.17 4.57
C TYR A 132 1.10 4.15 4.25
N ARG A 133 0.93 4.50 2.97
CA ARG A 133 -0.16 5.39 2.52
C ARG A 133 -1.49 4.65 2.39
N ASP A 134 -1.46 3.40 1.98
CA ASP A 134 -2.61 2.50 1.94
C ASP A 134 -3.24 2.39 3.33
N ASP A 135 -2.45 2.12 4.37
CA ASP A 135 -2.89 2.08 5.77
C ASP A 135 -3.63 3.37 6.20
N GLN A 136 -3.22 4.55 5.70
CA GLN A 136 -3.90 5.82 6.01
C GLN A 136 -5.29 5.88 5.37
N PHE A 137 -5.45 5.36 4.15
CA PHE A 137 -6.75 5.31 3.48
C PHE A 137 -7.66 4.25 4.10
N ASP A 138 -7.14 3.11 4.50
CA ASP A 138 -7.90 2.08 5.21
C ASP A 138 -8.47 2.60 6.54
N ILE A 139 -7.67 3.34 7.32
CA ILE A 139 -8.12 3.99 8.55
C ILE A 139 -9.17 5.09 8.24
N CYS A 140 -8.97 5.86 7.17
CA CYS A 140 -9.93 6.85 6.71
C CYS A 140 -11.28 6.20 6.41
N ASP A 141 -11.27 5.13 5.62
CA ASP A 141 -12.46 4.38 5.22
C ASP A 141 -13.23 3.85 6.43
N ALA A 142 -12.54 3.16 7.35
CA ALA A 142 -13.13 2.63 8.57
C ALA A 142 -13.77 3.71 9.46
N LEU A 143 -13.09 4.85 9.64
CA LEU A 143 -13.60 5.94 10.47
C LEU A 143 -14.79 6.64 9.82
N LEU A 144 -14.76 6.86 8.50
CA LEU A 144 -15.86 7.49 7.78
C LEU A 144 -17.06 6.56 7.65
N ALA A 145 -16.87 5.26 7.48
CA ALA A 145 -17.95 4.27 7.51
C ALA A 145 -18.66 4.25 8.87
N LEU A 146 -17.89 4.31 9.96
CA LEU A 146 -18.43 4.44 11.32
C LEU A 146 -19.22 5.77 11.49
N ALA A 147 -18.65 6.88 11.00
CA ALA A 147 -19.29 8.19 11.06
C ALA A 147 -20.64 8.20 10.32
N ILE A 148 -20.67 7.68 9.09
CA ILE A 148 -21.88 7.59 8.27
C ILE A 148 -22.93 6.71 8.96
N SER A 149 -22.52 5.59 9.55
CA SER A 149 -23.43 4.72 10.31
C SER A 149 -24.07 5.43 11.50
N LEU A 150 -23.28 6.19 12.27
CA LEU A 150 -23.78 7.00 13.39
C LEU A 150 -24.69 8.13 12.91
N LEU A 151 -24.39 8.76 11.77
CA LEU A 151 -25.24 9.79 11.16
C LEU A 151 -26.57 9.20 10.67
N ALA A 152 -26.59 7.98 10.13
CA ALA A 152 -27.83 7.29 9.76
C ALA A 152 -28.71 7.03 10.99
N VAL A 153 -28.13 6.58 12.11
CA VAL A 153 -28.87 6.42 13.37
C VAL A 153 -29.36 7.78 13.91
N THR A 154 -28.56 8.84 13.74
CA THR A 154 -28.94 10.21 14.11
C THR A 154 -30.17 10.68 13.32
N ALA A 155 -30.22 10.40 12.02
CA ALA A 155 -31.36 10.75 11.16
C ALA A 155 -32.65 10.06 11.62
N LEU A 156 -32.56 8.80 12.05
CA LEU A 156 -33.73 8.02 12.52
C LEU A 156 -34.19 8.41 13.91
N THR A 157 -33.26 8.74 14.81
CA THR A 157 -33.56 9.00 16.22
C THR A 157 -33.79 10.48 16.53
N HIS A 158 -33.41 11.37 15.62
CA HIS A 158 -33.44 12.83 15.78
C HIS A 158 -32.70 13.35 17.03
N LYS A 159 -31.74 12.57 17.57
CA LYS A 159 -31.00 12.89 18.78
C LYS A 159 -29.76 13.72 18.46
N ARG A 160 -29.74 15.01 18.82
CA ARG A 160 -28.62 15.94 18.53
C ARG A 160 -27.28 15.49 19.11
N TRP A 161 -27.26 14.84 20.29
CA TRP A 161 -26.00 14.38 20.88
C TRP A 161 -25.28 13.33 20.03
N LEU A 162 -26.04 12.46 19.33
CA LEU A 162 -25.51 11.46 18.42
C LEU A 162 -24.77 12.10 17.22
N TYR A 163 -25.31 13.23 16.73
CA TYR A 163 -24.63 14.00 15.67
C TYR A 163 -23.23 14.46 16.13
N TYR A 164 -23.10 14.98 17.34
CA TYR A 164 -21.82 15.41 17.87
C TYR A 164 -20.85 14.21 18.10
N VAL A 165 -21.36 13.08 18.53
CA VAL A 165 -20.57 11.85 18.64
C VAL A 165 -20.05 11.40 17.27
N ALA A 166 -20.87 11.46 16.22
CA ALA A 166 -20.48 11.13 14.85
C ALA A 166 -19.38 12.06 14.29
N LEU A 167 -19.30 13.30 14.77
CA LEU A 167 -18.24 14.23 14.33
C LEU A 167 -16.83 13.78 14.77
N VAL A 168 -16.69 12.97 15.83
CA VAL A 168 -15.37 12.48 16.30
C VAL A 168 -14.72 11.58 15.25
N PRO A 169 -15.35 10.46 14.84
CA PRO A 169 -14.78 9.63 13.77
C PRO A 169 -14.73 10.38 12.43
N THR A 170 -15.66 11.31 12.15
CA THR A 170 -15.60 12.16 10.97
C THR A 170 -14.31 12.96 10.91
N ALA A 171 -13.95 13.65 11.99
CA ALA A 171 -12.71 14.46 12.04
C ALA A 171 -11.46 13.57 11.88
N GLY A 172 -11.44 12.42 12.54
CA GLY A 172 -10.35 11.44 12.41
C GLY A 172 -10.20 10.92 10.97
N GLY A 173 -11.32 10.52 10.34
CA GLY A 173 -11.32 10.02 8.97
C GLY A 173 -10.88 11.08 7.94
N ILE A 174 -11.38 12.32 8.06
CA ILE A 174 -10.94 13.42 7.19
C ILE A 174 -9.45 13.69 7.37
N LEU A 175 -8.94 13.69 8.60
CA LEU A 175 -7.53 13.92 8.88
C LEU A 175 -6.64 12.83 8.25
N MET A 176 -7.02 11.55 8.38
CA MET A 176 -6.31 10.43 7.77
C MET A 176 -6.37 10.46 6.24
N GLY A 177 -7.55 10.71 5.67
CA GLY A 177 -7.70 10.85 4.21
C GLY A 177 -6.86 11.99 3.63
N LEU A 178 -6.84 13.15 4.30
CA LEU A 178 -5.98 14.27 3.89
C LEU A 178 -4.49 13.94 4.05
N ALA A 179 -4.10 13.23 5.12
CA ALA A 179 -2.72 12.77 5.30
C ALA A 179 -2.30 11.85 4.16
N GLY A 180 -3.14 10.88 3.77
CA GLY A 180 -2.89 10.00 2.62
C GLY A 180 -2.81 10.75 1.28
N LEU A 181 -3.70 11.73 1.05
CA LEU A 181 -3.72 12.53 -0.18
C LEU A 181 -2.47 13.43 -0.30
N LEU A 182 -2.07 14.08 0.79
CA LEU A 182 -0.94 15.01 0.84
C LEU A 182 0.41 14.31 1.07
N GLY A 183 0.40 13.02 1.38
CA GLY A 183 1.61 12.26 1.68
C GLY A 183 2.24 12.62 3.03
N TRP A 184 1.45 13.01 4.02
CA TRP A 184 1.94 13.31 5.36
C TRP A 184 2.29 12.01 6.10
N HIS A 185 3.39 12.03 6.85
CA HIS A 185 3.83 10.89 7.66
C HIS A 185 3.10 10.89 9.02
N VAL A 186 1.77 10.72 8.98
CA VAL A 186 0.93 10.57 10.17
C VAL A 186 0.47 9.11 10.24
N HIS A 187 1.05 8.33 11.15
CA HIS A 187 0.68 6.93 11.33
C HIS A 187 0.27 6.67 12.78
N PRO A 188 -1.01 6.44 13.06
CA PRO A 188 -1.44 5.97 14.37
C PRO A 188 -1.18 4.45 14.46
N GLU A 189 0.04 4.07 14.84
CA GLU A 189 0.49 2.66 14.95
C GLU A 189 -0.47 1.76 15.74
N MET A 190 -1.22 2.33 16.70
CA MET A 190 -2.19 1.58 17.49
C MET A 190 -3.44 1.20 16.69
N LEU A 191 -3.91 2.04 15.76
CA LEU A 191 -5.09 1.75 14.93
C LEU A 191 -4.73 0.82 13.77
N ALA A 192 -3.57 0.98 13.16
CA ALA A 192 -3.07 0.08 12.13
C ALA A 192 -2.96 -1.36 12.66
N LYS A 193 -2.39 -1.56 13.86
CA LYS A 193 -2.29 -2.89 14.52
C LYS A 193 -3.63 -3.52 14.90
N LEU A 194 -4.70 -2.75 14.98
CA LEU A 194 -6.03 -3.27 15.29
C LEU A 194 -6.75 -3.77 14.03
N LEU A 195 -6.39 -3.23 12.85
CA LEU A 195 -7.04 -3.53 11.57
C LEU A 195 -6.29 -4.59 10.75
N THR A 196 -5.00 -4.82 11.03
CA THR A 196 -4.17 -5.90 10.47
C THR A 196 -4.13 -7.11 11.40
#